data_b020776dff71432994fcb0df1ddef701
#
_entry.id   b020776dff71432994fcb0df1ddef701
#
_cell.length_a   1.000
_cell.length_b   1.000
_cell.length_c   1.000
_cell.angle_alpha   90.00
_cell.angle_beta   90.00
_cell.angle_gamma   90.00
#
_symmetry.space_group_name_H-M   'P 1'
#
loop_
_entity.id
_entity.type
_entity.pdbx_description
1 polymer ?
#
loop_
_entity_poly.entity_id
_entity_poly.type
_entity_poly.pdbx_seq_one_letter_code
_entity_poly.pdbx_strand_id
1 'polypeptide(L)'
;MLVKMEIDLAKGFAPWKEMFIQNEHRLNAHGGKLVFAGTPSDNENKLTVIMYFESMESLKNFGSDEELTKTRVEAGAMVETGVMTIMNEASFICTKS
;
A
#
# COMPACT_ATOMS: atom_id res chain seq x y z
N MET A 1 2.70 3.29 -13.42
CA MET A 1 1.74 2.16 -13.24
C MET A 1 1.04 2.31 -11.90
N LEU A 2 -0.27 2.41 -11.91
CA LEU A 2 -1.06 2.50 -10.69
C LEU A 2 -1.52 1.12 -10.23
N VAL A 3 -1.45 0.90 -8.93
CA VAL A 3 -1.84 -0.36 -8.30
C VAL A 3 -2.76 -0.06 -7.13
N LYS A 4 -3.90 -0.73 -7.08
CA LYS A 4 -4.80 -0.67 -5.93
C LYS A 4 -4.64 -1.96 -5.13
N MET A 5 -4.50 -1.83 -3.81
CA MET A 5 -4.47 -2.96 -2.91
C MET A 5 -5.55 -2.78 -1.84
N GLU A 6 -6.29 -3.85 -1.60
CA GLU A 6 -7.26 -3.90 -0.51
C GLU A 6 -6.83 -5.03 0.42
N ILE A 7 -6.82 -4.77 1.72
CA ILE A 7 -6.32 -5.73 2.70
C ILE A 7 -7.00 -5.48 4.04
N ASP A 8 -7.22 -6.55 4.79
CA ASP A 8 -7.76 -6.42 6.14
C ASP A 8 -6.64 -6.13 7.14
N LEU A 9 -6.99 -5.35 8.16
CA LEU A 9 -6.09 -4.99 9.25
C LEU A 9 -6.58 -5.60 10.55
N ALA A 10 -5.67 -6.18 11.33
CA ALA A 10 -5.99 -6.76 12.62
C ALA A 10 -6.03 -5.72 13.75
N LYS A 11 -5.40 -4.57 13.54
CA LYS A 11 -5.18 -3.56 14.59
C LYS A 11 -5.72 -2.17 14.23
N GLY A 12 -6.49 -2.04 13.15
CA GLY A 12 -7.00 -0.78 12.69
C GLY A 12 -5.99 0.02 11.87
N PHE A 13 -6.39 1.22 11.46
CA PHE A 13 -5.61 2.04 10.53
C PHE A 13 -4.41 2.74 11.18
N ALA A 14 -4.54 3.22 12.41
CA ALA A 14 -3.51 4.05 13.03
C ALA A 14 -2.15 3.36 13.12
N PRO A 15 -2.03 2.11 13.61
CA PRO A 15 -0.75 1.41 13.64
C PRO A 15 -0.15 1.20 12.24
N TRP A 16 -0.99 0.88 11.26
CA TRP A 16 -0.54 0.70 9.88
C TRP A 16 -0.01 2.02 9.29
N LYS A 17 -0.74 3.11 9.51
CA LYS A 17 -0.33 4.43 9.02
C LYS A 17 1.02 4.84 9.60
N GLU A 18 1.20 4.64 10.90
CA GLU A 18 2.46 4.98 11.55
C GLU A 18 3.61 4.15 10.99
N MET A 19 3.40 2.85 10.83
CA MET A 19 4.39 1.96 10.20
C MET A 19 4.74 2.46 8.80
N PHE A 20 3.72 2.83 8.02
CA PHE A 20 3.95 3.31 6.66
C PHE A 20 4.80 4.57 6.65
N ILE A 21 4.48 5.55 7.49
CA ILE A 21 5.24 6.80 7.57
C ILE A 21 6.72 6.52 7.89
N GLN A 22 6.98 5.59 8.80
CA GLN A 22 8.34 5.23 9.20
C GLN A 22 9.10 4.48 8.12
N ASN A 23 8.40 3.84 7.18
CA ASN A 23 9.01 2.98 6.16
C ASN A 23 8.80 3.48 4.73
N GLU A 24 8.25 4.66 4.55
CA GLU A 24 7.97 5.22 3.22
C GLU A 24 9.23 5.29 2.36
N HIS A 25 10.38 5.59 2.95
CA HIS A 25 11.65 5.64 2.23
C HIS A 25 11.98 4.30 1.55
N ARG A 26 11.53 3.18 2.10
CA ARG A 26 11.76 1.86 1.52
C ARG A 26 10.88 1.65 0.29
N LEU A 27 9.64 2.10 0.33
CA LEU A 27 8.77 2.10 -0.85
C LEU A 27 9.40 2.94 -1.97
N ASN A 28 9.86 4.13 -1.63
CA ASN A 28 10.50 5.03 -2.60
C ASN A 28 11.77 4.42 -3.19
N ALA A 29 12.55 3.69 -2.39
CA ALA A 29 13.75 3.02 -2.85
C ALA A 29 13.45 1.93 -3.89
N HIS A 30 12.26 1.35 -3.84
CA HIS A 30 11.81 0.36 -4.82
C HIS A 30 11.14 1.01 -6.06
N GLY A 31 11.18 2.33 -6.18
CA GLY A 31 10.56 3.02 -7.32
C GLY A 31 9.06 3.20 -7.19
N GLY A 32 8.56 3.15 -5.95
CA GLY A 32 7.14 3.34 -5.68
C GLY A 32 6.85 4.61 -4.91
N LYS A 33 5.61 5.04 -4.94
CA LYS A 33 5.14 6.12 -4.08
C LYS A 33 3.66 5.92 -3.73
N LEU A 34 3.28 6.40 -2.57
CA LEU A 34 1.90 6.34 -2.13
C LEU A 34 1.09 7.46 -2.78
N VAL A 35 -0.09 7.09 -3.28
CA VAL A 35 -1.06 8.06 -3.79
C VAL A 35 -2.16 8.28 -2.75
N PHE A 36 -2.65 7.21 -2.16
CA PHE A 36 -3.74 7.26 -1.19
C PHE A 36 -3.70 6.03 -0.29
N ALA A 37 -4.02 6.21 0.98
CA ALA A 37 -4.28 5.10 1.90
C ALA A 37 -5.37 5.54 2.88
N GLY A 38 -6.35 4.68 3.09
CA GLY A 38 -7.43 4.99 4.01
C GLY A 38 -8.36 3.81 4.21
N THR A 39 -9.30 4.01 5.13
CA THR A 39 -10.33 3.02 5.48
C THR A 39 -11.68 3.72 5.46
N PRO A 40 -12.79 2.94 5.31
CA PRO A 40 -14.12 3.50 5.53
C PRO A 40 -14.24 4.06 6.95
N SER A 41 -15.06 5.11 7.11
CA SER A 41 -15.25 5.74 8.42
C SER A 41 -15.89 4.80 9.45
N ASP A 42 -16.60 3.78 8.98
CA ASP A 42 -17.29 2.81 9.83
C ASP A 42 -16.54 1.49 10.00
N ASN A 43 -15.36 1.34 9.36
CA ASN A 43 -14.58 0.11 9.47
C ASN A 43 -13.10 0.36 9.23
N GLU A 44 -12.38 0.67 10.30
CA GLU A 44 -10.93 0.95 10.22
C GLU A 44 -10.07 -0.28 9.94
N ASN A 45 -10.67 -1.46 9.83
CA ASN A 45 -9.96 -2.70 9.54
C ASN A 45 -9.98 -3.07 8.05
N LYS A 46 -10.60 -2.24 7.20
CA LYS A 46 -10.59 -2.45 5.74
C LYS A 46 -9.77 -1.37 5.07
N LEU A 47 -8.53 -1.71 4.74
CA LEU A 47 -7.59 -0.76 4.15
C LEU A 47 -7.65 -0.78 2.62
N THR A 48 -7.70 0.41 2.03
CA THR A 48 -7.48 0.60 0.60
C THR A 48 -6.22 1.44 0.41
N VAL A 49 -5.30 0.94 -0.42
CA VAL A 49 -4.06 1.63 -0.74
C VAL A 49 -3.96 1.78 -2.25
N ILE A 50 -3.62 2.97 -2.72
CA ILE A 50 -3.30 3.20 -4.11
C ILE A 50 -1.86 3.69 -4.18
N MET A 51 -1.04 2.99 -4.97
CA MET A 51 0.38 3.28 -5.12
C MET A 51 0.72 3.42 -6.59
N TYR A 52 1.75 4.19 -6.87
CA TYR A 52 2.35 4.27 -8.19
C TYR A 52 3.71 3.58 -8.17
N PHE A 53 3.99 2.76 -9.18
CA PHE A 53 5.31 2.15 -9.39
C PHE A 53 5.84 2.50 -10.76
N GLU A 54 7.14 2.66 -10.87
CA GLU A 54 7.81 2.99 -12.13
C GLU A 54 7.66 1.88 -13.17
N SER A 55 7.61 0.60 -12.71
CA SER A 55 7.56 -0.56 -13.59
C SER A 55 7.02 -1.77 -12.85
N MET A 56 6.71 -2.83 -13.60
CA MET A 56 6.34 -4.12 -13.02
C MET A 56 7.47 -4.69 -12.17
N GLU A 57 8.73 -4.48 -12.59
CA GLU A 57 9.89 -4.93 -11.83
C GLU A 57 9.96 -4.24 -10.46
N SER A 58 9.72 -2.94 -10.42
CA SER A 58 9.66 -2.19 -9.17
C SER A 58 8.59 -2.75 -8.23
N LEU A 59 7.41 -3.05 -8.76
CA LEU A 59 6.33 -3.65 -7.98
C LEU A 59 6.74 -5.01 -7.43
N LYS A 60 7.37 -5.85 -8.24
CA LYS A 60 7.81 -7.18 -7.81
C LYS A 60 8.88 -7.09 -6.73
N ASN A 61 9.83 -6.17 -6.88
CA ASN A 61 10.89 -5.98 -5.89
C ASN A 61 10.32 -5.52 -4.56
N PHE A 62 9.35 -4.62 -4.59
CA PHE A 62 8.65 -4.18 -3.40
C PHE A 62 7.91 -5.35 -2.73
N GLY A 63 7.18 -6.14 -3.50
CA GLY A 63 6.41 -7.27 -2.98
C GLY A 63 7.27 -8.40 -2.42
N SER A 64 8.50 -8.54 -2.90
CA SER A 64 9.43 -9.59 -2.44
C SER A 64 10.37 -9.12 -1.32
N ASP A 65 10.24 -7.89 -0.85
CA ASP A 65 11.00 -7.39 0.31
C ASP A 65 10.46 -8.02 1.58
N GLU A 66 11.09 -9.10 2.01
CA GLU A 66 10.62 -9.89 3.16
C GLU A 66 10.62 -9.11 4.46
N GLU A 67 11.61 -8.25 4.65
CA GLU A 67 11.71 -7.43 5.86
C GLU A 67 10.56 -6.43 5.92
N LEU A 68 10.22 -5.83 4.79
CA LEU A 68 9.10 -4.90 4.72
C LEU A 68 7.77 -5.63 4.93
N THR A 69 7.61 -6.83 4.38
CA THR A 69 6.43 -7.66 4.61
C THR A 69 6.26 -7.98 6.09
N LYS A 70 7.36 -8.35 6.76
CA LYS A 70 7.35 -8.62 8.20
C LYS A 70 6.90 -7.39 8.99
N THR A 71 7.43 -6.22 8.64
CA THR A 71 7.06 -4.95 9.26
C THR A 71 5.57 -4.66 9.10
N ARG A 72 5.02 -4.92 7.92
CA ARG A 72 3.60 -4.73 7.64
C ARG A 72 2.74 -5.67 8.47
N VAL A 73 3.13 -6.93 8.57
CA VAL A 73 2.40 -7.92 9.38
C VAL A 73 2.41 -7.52 10.86
N GLU A 74 3.54 -7.05 11.37
CA GLU A 74 3.63 -6.58 12.75
C GLU A 74 2.70 -5.38 13.01
N ALA A 75 2.46 -4.56 12.00
CA ALA A 75 1.55 -3.42 12.09
C ALA A 75 0.08 -3.82 11.93
N GLY A 76 -0.21 -5.10 11.72
CA GLY A 76 -1.57 -5.62 11.65
C GLY A 76 -2.05 -6.01 10.25
N ALA A 77 -1.23 -5.91 9.21
CA ALA A 77 -1.65 -6.29 7.87
C ALA A 77 -1.86 -7.81 7.78
N MET A 78 -3.06 -8.21 7.38
CA MET A 78 -3.40 -9.62 7.20
C MET A 78 -3.17 -9.97 5.72
N VAL A 79 -1.92 -10.30 5.39
CA VAL A 79 -1.46 -10.45 4.00
C VAL A 79 -2.27 -11.47 3.20
N GLU A 80 -2.80 -12.50 3.84
CA GLU A 80 -3.63 -13.51 3.17
C GLU A 80 -4.96 -12.95 2.66
N THR A 81 -5.38 -11.80 3.16
CA THR A 81 -6.60 -11.13 2.70
C THR A 81 -6.34 -10.12 1.60
N GLY A 82 -5.06 -9.91 1.24
CA GLY A 82 -4.69 -8.89 0.26
C GLY A 82 -5.17 -9.20 -1.15
N VAL A 83 -5.79 -8.20 -1.77
CA VAL A 83 -6.18 -8.27 -3.19
C VAL A 83 -5.53 -7.10 -3.89
N MET A 84 -4.70 -7.41 -4.89
CA MET A 84 -4.00 -6.39 -5.66
C MET A 84 -4.58 -6.30 -7.06
N THR A 85 -4.87 -5.09 -7.51
CA THR A 85 -5.40 -4.82 -8.84
C THR A 85 -4.49 -3.83 -9.55
N ILE A 86 -3.98 -4.21 -10.72
CA ILE A 86 -3.25 -3.29 -11.57
C ILE A 86 -4.27 -2.47 -12.33
N MET A 87 -4.21 -1.15 -12.17
CA MET A 87 -5.19 -0.25 -12.74
C MET A 87 -4.91 0.01 -14.22
N ASN A 88 -5.95 0.41 -14.95
CA ASN A 88 -5.82 0.77 -16.36
C ASN A 88 -4.85 1.95 -16.50
N GLU A 89 -4.00 1.93 -17.52
CA GLU A 89 -3.04 3.01 -17.80
C GLU A 89 -3.71 4.35 -18.07
N ALA A 90 -4.95 4.34 -18.53
CA ALA A 90 -5.73 5.55 -18.73
C ALA A 90 -6.31 6.11 -17.43
N SER A 91 -6.04 5.47 -16.29
CA SER A 91 -6.48 5.95 -14.99
C SER A 91 -5.93 7.35 -14.71
N PHE A 92 -6.77 8.15 -14.08
CA PHE A 92 -6.52 9.57 -13.94
C PHE A 92 -6.41 9.96 -12.47
N ILE A 93 -5.35 10.68 -12.14
CA ILE A 93 -5.16 11.23 -10.81
C ILE A 93 -5.24 12.75 -10.94
N CYS A 94 -6.19 13.35 -10.22
CA CYS A 94 -6.27 14.81 -10.17
C CYS A 94 -5.31 15.32 -9.09
N THR A 95 -4.28 16.03 -9.54
CA THR A 95 -3.29 16.63 -8.63
C THR A 95 -3.49 18.13 -8.43
N LYS A 96 -4.60 18.65 -8.88
CA LYS A 96 -4.94 20.05 -8.65
C LYS A 96 -5.06 20.33 -7.16
N SER A 97 -4.40 21.34 -6.75
CA SER A 97 -4.51 21.84 -5.38
C SER A 97 -5.48 23.02 -5.35
#